data_b322302b870c9efa60cf38616299f3eb
#
_entry.id   b322302b870c9efa60cf38616299f3eb
#
_cell.length_a   1.000
_cell.length_b   1.000
_cell.length_c   1.000
_cell.angle_alpha   90.00
_cell.angle_beta   90.00
_cell.angle_gamma   90.00
#
_symmetry.space_group_name_H-M   'P 1'
#
loop_
_entity.id
_entity.type
_entity.pdbx_description
1 polymer ?
#
loop_
_entity_poly.entity_id
_entity_poly.type
_entity_poly.pdbx_seq_one_letter_code
_entity_poly.pdbx_strand_id
1 'polypeptide(L)'
;MDISLVIPCYNSSGTIRSVLEEFKSAMKRRPALQYEIILVNDHSTDNTWCVLKELADENQEVICIDFAKNFGQPSALLAGFAVAQGDYILTSDDDGQCPVGEV
;
A
#
# COMPACT_ATOMS: atom_id res chain seq x y z
N MET A 1 -2.10 12.78 -11.09
CA MET A 1 -1.76 11.48 -10.47
C MET A 1 -2.37 10.38 -11.31
N ASP A 2 -1.55 9.46 -11.81
CA ASP A 2 -2.03 8.44 -12.74
C ASP A 2 -2.52 7.20 -12.03
N ILE A 3 -1.79 6.73 -11.04
CA ILE A 3 -2.07 5.44 -10.39
C ILE A 3 -2.05 5.61 -8.87
N SER A 4 -3.06 5.02 -8.21
CA SER A 4 -3.07 4.83 -6.77
C SER A 4 -3.07 3.34 -6.47
N LEU A 5 -2.06 2.86 -5.74
CA LEU A 5 -2.00 1.49 -5.28
C LEU A 5 -2.49 1.45 -3.84
N VAL A 6 -3.56 0.68 -3.59
CA VAL A 6 -4.13 0.53 -2.25
C VAL A 6 -3.81 -0.86 -1.73
N ILE A 7 -3.18 -0.94 -0.57
CA ILE A 7 -2.81 -2.21 0.06
C ILE A 7 -3.37 -2.24 1.48
N PRO A 8 -4.38 -3.09 1.74
CA PRO A 8 -4.81 -3.31 3.12
C PRO A 8 -3.76 -4.18 3.82
N CYS A 9 -3.32 -3.74 4.99
CA CYS A 9 -2.24 -4.40 5.73
C CYS A 9 -2.74 -4.93 7.07
N TYR A 10 -2.47 -6.22 7.33
CA TYR A 10 -2.76 -6.83 8.61
C TYR A 10 -1.66 -7.84 8.93
N ASN A 11 -0.89 -7.59 9.99
CA ASN A 11 0.21 -8.46 10.44
C ASN A 11 1.17 -8.81 9.28
N SER A 12 1.61 -7.78 8.56
CA SER A 12 2.42 -7.94 7.36
C SER A 12 3.81 -7.31 7.49
N SER A 13 4.32 -7.17 8.72
CA SER A 13 5.61 -6.53 8.96
C SER A 13 6.77 -7.21 8.22
N GLY A 14 6.67 -8.52 8.00
CA GLY A 14 7.72 -9.29 7.31
C GLY A 14 7.62 -9.31 5.80
N THR A 15 6.53 -8.83 5.22
CA THR A 15 6.27 -8.95 3.78
C THR A 15 6.05 -7.63 3.07
N ILE A 16 5.53 -6.61 3.76
CA ILE A 16 5.07 -5.39 3.09
C ILE A 16 6.21 -4.64 2.38
N ARG A 17 7.42 -4.65 2.94
CA ARG A 17 8.54 -3.96 2.31
C ARG A 17 8.87 -4.57 0.95
N SER A 18 8.83 -5.89 0.83
CA SER A 18 9.04 -6.59 -0.45
C SER A 18 7.97 -6.26 -1.47
N VAL A 19 6.72 -6.14 -1.03
CA VAL A 19 5.61 -5.79 -1.92
C VAL A 19 5.83 -4.40 -2.51
N LEU A 20 6.22 -3.43 -1.68
CA LEU A 20 6.52 -2.09 -2.15
C LEU A 20 7.69 -2.07 -3.15
N GLU A 21 8.77 -2.78 -2.83
CA GLU A 21 9.94 -2.84 -3.70
C GLU A 21 9.57 -3.41 -5.08
N GLU A 22 8.75 -4.44 -5.11
CA GLU A 22 8.29 -5.04 -6.36
C GLU A 22 7.48 -4.07 -7.19
N PHE A 23 6.54 -3.36 -6.56
CA PHE A 23 5.74 -2.37 -7.27
C PHE A 23 6.61 -1.22 -7.79
N LYS A 24 7.50 -0.70 -6.97
CA LYS A 24 8.38 0.39 -7.37
C LYS A 24 9.29 -0.02 -8.53
N SER A 25 9.77 -1.27 -8.53
CA SER A 25 10.55 -1.79 -9.64
C SER A 25 9.73 -1.84 -10.94
N ALA A 26 8.47 -2.24 -10.85
CA ALA A 26 7.59 -2.25 -12.00
C ALA A 26 7.37 -0.83 -12.53
N MET A 27 7.20 0.14 -11.64
CA MET A 27 6.96 1.53 -12.03
C MET A 27 8.19 2.19 -12.64
N LYS A 28 9.40 1.75 -12.32
CA LYS A 28 10.61 2.27 -12.94
C LYS A 28 10.63 2.05 -14.45
N ARG A 29 9.90 1.05 -14.93
CA ARG A 29 9.79 0.77 -16.36
C ARG A 29 8.81 1.71 -17.08
N ARG A 30 8.11 2.55 -16.32
CA ARG A 30 7.12 3.50 -16.85
C ARG A 30 7.35 4.87 -16.21
N PRO A 31 8.50 5.51 -16.48
CA PRO A 31 8.88 6.73 -15.76
C PRO A 31 7.95 7.92 -16.01
N ALA A 32 7.12 7.86 -17.03
CA ALA A 32 6.16 8.94 -17.31
C ALA A 32 4.94 8.89 -16.39
N LEU A 33 4.69 7.75 -15.72
CA LEU A 33 3.54 7.61 -14.84
C LEU A 33 3.85 8.12 -13.43
N GLN A 34 2.93 8.89 -12.89
CA GLN A 34 2.98 9.32 -11.50
C GLN A 34 2.10 8.40 -10.66
N TYR A 35 2.57 8.03 -9.47
CA TYR A 35 1.86 7.08 -8.63
C TYR A 35 1.96 7.47 -7.16
N GLU A 36 1.01 6.97 -6.39
CA GLU A 36 1.02 6.99 -4.93
C GLU A 36 0.72 5.60 -4.42
N ILE A 37 1.16 5.31 -3.19
CA ILE A 37 0.92 4.02 -2.53
C ILE A 37 0.23 4.31 -1.21
N ILE A 38 -0.94 3.72 -1.01
CA ILE A 38 -1.76 3.93 0.17
C ILE A 38 -1.78 2.63 0.96
N LEU A 39 -1.18 2.66 2.15
CA LEU A 39 -1.09 1.51 3.04
C LEU A 39 -2.07 1.71 4.18
N VAL A 40 -3.02 0.81 4.33
CA VAL A 40 -4.04 0.90 5.38
C VAL A 40 -3.77 -0.19 6.41
N ASN A 41 -3.38 0.22 7.62
CA ASN A 41 -3.17 -0.70 8.72
C ASN A 41 -4.51 -1.01 9.39
N ASP A 42 -4.96 -2.27 9.26
CA ASP A 42 -6.22 -2.73 9.83
C ASP A 42 -5.99 -3.24 11.26
N HIS A 43 -5.40 -2.40 12.09
CA HIS A 43 -5.14 -2.64 13.50
C HIS A 43 -4.33 -3.91 13.73
N SER A 44 -3.13 -3.95 13.12
CA SER A 44 -2.22 -5.09 13.26
C SER A 44 -1.79 -5.29 14.70
N THR A 45 -1.58 -6.54 15.08
CA THR A 45 -1.13 -6.91 16.44
C THR A 45 0.38 -7.01 16.55
N ASP A 46 1.09 -7.03 15.41
CA ASP A 46 2.56 -7.03 15.38
C ASP A 46 3.09 -5.60 15.17
N ASN A 47 4.34 -5.45 14.74
CA ASN A 47 4.94 -4.14 14.48
C ASN A 47 4.70 -3.60 13.07
N THR A 48 3.66 -4.07 12.39
CA THR A 48 3.34 -3.61 11.03
C THR A 48 3.24 -2.10 10.95
N TRP A 49 2.52 -1.46 11.89
CA TRP A 49 2.37 0.00 11.85
C TRP A 49 3.71 0.72 11.89
N CYS A 50 4.66 0.22 12.68
CA CYS A 50 5.99 0.83 12.73
C CYS A 50 6.69 0.73 11.38
N VAL A 51 6.57 -0.41 10.70
CA VAL A 51 7.16 -0.61 9.37
C VAL A 51 6.50 0.33 8.35
N LEU A 52 5.17 0.47 8.40
CA LEU A 52 4.47 1.36 7.48
C LEU A 52 4.91 2.81 7.65
N LYS A 53 5.09 3.26 8.89
CA LYS A 53 5.58 4.62 9.14
C LYS A 53 7.00 4.82 8.60
N GLU A 54 7.86 3.83 8.75
CA GLU A 54 9.21 3.88 8.18
C GLU A 54 9.15 4.00 6.66
N LEU A 55 8.28 3.24 6.02
CA LEU A 55 8.12 3.29 4.56
C LEU A 55 7.63 4.66 4.10
N ALA A 56 6.70 5.27 4.85
CA ALA A 56 6.22 6.61 4.54
C ALA A 56 7.32 7.66 4.71
N ASP A 57 8.18 7.50 5.71
CA ASP A 57 9.31 8.41 5.91
C ASP A 57 10.36 8.27 4.80
N GLU A 58 10.56 7.07 4.29
CA GLU A 58 11.54 6.79 3.25
C GLU A 58 11.06 7.15 1.84
N ASN A 59 9.74 7.25 1.63
CA ASN A 59 9.14 7.41 0.30
C ASN A 59 8.04 8.46 0.34
N GLN A 60 8.22 9.54 -0.39
CA GLN A 60 7.24 10.64 -0.41
C GLN A 60 5.89 10.22 -0.99
N GLU A 61 5.88 9.22 -1.86
CA GLU A 61 4.67 8.74 -2.51
C GLU A 61 3.83 7.81 -1.64
N VAL A 62 4.32 7.44 -0.44
CA VAL A 62 3.62 6.51 0.45
C VAL A 62 2.78 7.27 1.47
N ILE A 63 1.51 6.91 1.56
CA ILE A 63 0.53 7.44 2.52
C ILE A 63 0.09 6.29 3.40
N CYS A 64 0.05 6.50 4.73
CA CYS A 64 -0.38 5.48 5.68
C CYS A 64 -1.64 5.90 6.40
N ILE A 65 -2.57 4.96 6.56
CA ILE A 65 -3.80 5.13 7.33
C ILE A 65 -3.77 4.08 8.44
N ASP A 66 -4.09 4.49 9.68
CA ASP A 66 -4.09 3.60 10.83
C ASP A 66 -5.49 3.48 11.41
N PHE A 67 -6.05 2.28 11.40
CA PHE A 67 -7.36 2.03 11.99
C PHE A 67 -7.23 1.82 13.50
N ALA A 68 -8.18 2.41 14.24
CA ALA A 68 -8.21 2.28 15.71
C ALA A 68 -8.62 0.89 16.17
N LYS A 69 -9.24 0.09 15.31
CA LYS A 69 -9.58 -1.31 15.58
C LYS A 69 -9.69 -2.05 14.26
N ASN A 70 -9.76 -3.39 14.33
CA ASN A 70 -9.88 -4.21 13.11
C ASN A 70 -11.28 -4.11 12.53
N PHE A 71 -11.37 -3.63 11.31
CA PHE A 71 -12.65 -3.51 10.57
C PHE A 71 -12.76 -4.47 9.40
N GLY A 72 -11.67 -5.17 9.06
CA GLY A 72 -11.64 -6.10 7.95
C GLY A 72 -11.12 -5.49 6.66
N GLN A 73 -10.72 -6.37 5.74
CA GLN A 73 -10.11 -5.95 4.48
C GLN A 73 -11.03 -5.08 3.61
N PRO A 74 -12.35 -5.36 3.49
CA PRO A 74 -13.21 -4.47 2.69
C PRO A 74 -13.23 -3.03 3.19
N SER A 75 -13.23 -2.84 4.52
CA SER A 75 -13.19 -1.48 5.09
C SER A 75 -11.86 -0.80 4.82
N ALA A 76 -10.75 -1.55 4.86
CA ALA A 76 -9.43 -1.01 4.57
C ALA A 76 -9.34 -0.56 3.10
N LEU A 77 -9.89 -1.35 2.18
CA LEU A 77 -9.93 -0.95 0.77
C LEU A 77 -10.74 0.32 0.56
N LEU A 78 -11.92 0.41 1.20
CA LEU A 78 -12.76 1.60 1.09
C LEU A 78 -12.05 2.84 1.62
N ALA A 79 -11.33 2.72 2.74
CA ALA A 79 -10.58 3.83 3.29
C ALA A 79 -9.49 4.30 2.32
N GLY A 80 -8.78 3.36 1.70
CA GLY A 80 -7.78 3.69 0.70
C GLY A 80 -8.39 4.36 -0.52
N PHE A 81 -9.52 3.86 -1.00
CA PHE A 81 -10.21 4.45 -2.15
C PHE A 81 -10.64 5.88 -1.86
N ALA A 82 -11.06 6.17 -0.62
CA ALA A 82 -11.52 7.49 -0.25
C ALA A 82 -10.44 8.57 -0.36
N VAL A 83 -9.17 8.21 -0.19
CA VAL A 83 -8.06 9.16 -0.27
C VAL A 83 -7.29 9.05 -1.59
N ALA A 84 -7.58 8.06 -2.42
CA ALA A 84 -6.85 7.85 -3.67
C ALA A 84 -7.11 8.99 -4.65
N GLN A 85 -6.04 9.50 -5.27
CA GLN A 85 -6.09 10.61 -6.21
C GLN A 85 -5.80 10.19 -7.64
N GLY A 86 -5.39 8.94 -7.85
CA GLY A 86 -5.04 8.44 -9.17
C GLY A 86 -6.25 8.24 -10.07
N ASP A 87 -6.02 8.36 -11.37
CA ASP A 87 -7.05 8.07 -12.38
C ASP A 87 -7.39 6.58 -12.40
N TYR A 88 -6.42 5.74 -12.08
CA TYR A 88 -6.60 4.30 -11.97
C TYR A 88 -6.23 3.86 -10.55
N ILE A 89 -7.05 2.99 -9.96
CA ILE A 89 -6.80 2.45 -8.64
C ILE A 89 -6.48 0.96 -8.77
N LEU A 90 -5.30 0.59 -8.28
CA LEU A 90 -4.86 -0.79 -8.22
C LEU A 90 -4.90 -1.26 -6.78
N THR A 91 -5.14 -2.54 -6.58
CA THR A 91 -5.06 -3.15 -5.25
C THR A 91 -4.06 -4.29 -5.28
N SER A 92 -3.47 -4.56 -4.13
CA SER A 92 -2.52 -5.67 -3.97
C SER A 92 -2.67 -6.24 -2.58
N ASP A 93 -2.30 -7.50 -2.42
CA ASP A 93 -2.21 -8.12 -1.10
C ASP A 93 -0.90 -7.69 -0.43
N ASP A 94 -0.93 -7.68 0.91
CA ASP A 94 0.21 -7.27 1.72
C ASP A 94 1.26 -8.38 1.90
N ASP A 95 0.97 -9.58 1.43
CA ASP A 95 1.87 -10.74 1.52
C ASP A 95 2.54 -11.09 0.18
N GLY A 96 2.26 -10.31 -0.87
CA GLY A 96 2.89 -10.50 -2.17
C GLY A 96 2.29 -11.62 -3.02
N GLN A 97 1.11 -12.14 -2.66
CA GLN A 97 0.48 -13.18 -3.47
C GLN A 97 -0.13 -12.65 -4.76
N CYS A 98 -0.40 -11.34 -4.80
CA CYS A 98 -0.88 -10.71 -6.01
C CYS A 98 0.32 -10.22 -6.84
N PRO A 99 0.47 -10.63 -8.11
CA PRO A 99 1.67 -10.32 -8.88
C PRO A 99 1.68 -8.87 -9.37
N VAL A 100 2.05 -7.96 -8.49
CA VAL A 100 2.05 -6.52 -8.76
C VAL A 100 2.96 -6.16 -9.95
N GLY A 101 4.07 -6.86 -10.10
CA GLY A 101 5.02 -6.58 -11.16
C GLY A 101 4.50 -6.84 -12.57
N GLU A 102 3.37 -7.51 -12.70
CA GLU A 102 2.77 -7.83 -13.98
C GLU A 102 1.70 -6.83 -14.43
N VAL A 103 1.44 -5.86 -13.62
CA VAL A 103 0.41 -4.85 -13.90
C VAL A 103 0.81 -3.90 -15.03
#